data_29ef1601adb6051c33d1628bfb6f7fb4
#
_entry.id   29ef1601adb6051c33d1628bfb6f7fb4
#
_cell.length_a   1.000
_cell.length_b   1.000
_cell.length_c   1.000
_cell.angle_alpha   90.00
_cell.angle_beta   90.00
_cell.angle_gamma   90.00
#
_symmetry.space_group_name_H-M   'P 1'
#
loop_
_entity.id
_entity.type
_entity.pdbx_description
1 polymer ?
#
loop_
_entity_poly.entity_id
_entity_poly.type
_entity_poly.pdbx_seq_one_letter_code
_entity_poly.pdbx_strand_id
1 'polypeptide(L)'
;RFAVTSIVRDREYDVTQGKPDSRISYFSANPNGEAEIIKVTLKPNPRVRRIIFERDFSEVTIRSRQSQGVILTRLPVHKIVLKQRGGSTLGGRKVWFDRDVLRLNYDGRGEYLGEFQSDDNILVVLNTGEFYTSNFDLSNHYEDNVSIVEKFDPNKIWTVALYDADQQNYPYLKRFCFEATTRKQNYLGENKHNRLILMTDEYYPRLEIIFGGHDSFRDPVVVDAEEFIAVKGFKAKGKRLTTYTVETLSLIHISEPTRLRRIS
;
A
#
# COMPACT_ATOMS: atom_id res chain seq x y z
N ARG A 1 20.59 -11.22 29.96
CA ARG A 1 20.78 -10.29 28.83
C ARG A 1 19.64 -10.43 27.86
N PHE A 2 19.43 -9.46 27.02
CA PHE A 2 18.48 -9.51 25.93
C PHE A 2 19.07 -8.79 24.70
N ALA A 3 18.62 -9.18 23.52
CA ALA A 3 19.00 -8.57 22.26
C ALA A 3 17.80 -8.51 21.32
N VAL A 4 17.78 -7.49 20.49
CA VAL A 4 16.91 -7.36 19.32
C VAL A 4 17.78 -7.54 18.08
N THR A 5 17.41 -8.48 17.21
CA THR A 5 18.21 -8.83 16.04
C THR A 5 17.30 -9.28 14.89
N SER A 6 17.74 -9.09 13.66
CA SER A 6 17.08 -9.66 12.49
C SER A 6 17.43 -11.14 12.32
N ILE A 7 16.48 -11.93 11.84
CA ILE A 7 16.68 -13.34 11.47
C ILE A 7 16.51 -13.51 9.95
N VAL A 8 17.21 -14.50 9.40
CA VAL A 8 17.08 -14.89 7.99
C VAL A 8 16.29 -16.18 7.94
N ARG A 9 15.37 -16.31 7.00
CA ARG A 9 14.58 -17.52 6.79
C ARG A 9 15.48 -18.71 6.47
N ASP A 10 15.00 -19.90 6.80
CA ASP A 10 15.62 -21.19 6.47
C ASP A 10 17.05 -21.37 7.02
N ARG A 11 17.32 -20.77 8.19
CA ARG A 11 18.58 -20.93 8.92
C ARG A 11 18.34 -21.24 10.38
N GLU A 12 19.18 -22.13 10.93
CA GLU A 12 19.22 -22.44 12.35
C GLU A 12 20.19 -21.51 13.09
N TYR A 13 19.79 -21.07 14.26
CA TYR A 13 20.60 -20.18 15.10
C TYR A 13 20.69 -20.70 16.54
N ASP A 14 21.90 -20.79 17.07
CA ASP A 14 22.12 -20.94 18.49
C ASP A 14 22.05 -19.57 19.18
N VAL A 15 20.90 -19.27 19.77
CA VAL A 15 20.66 -18.01 20.50
C VAL A 15 21.33 -17.95 21.86
N THR A 16 21.87 -19.05 22.37
CA THR A 16 22.67 -19.10 23.60
C THR A 16 24.16 -18.90 23.35
N GLN A 17 24.58 -18.93 22.09
CA GLN A 17 25.97 -18.84 21.65
C GLN A 17 26.87 -19.94 22.26
N GLY A 18 26.34 -21.15 22.42
CA GLY A 18 27.07 -22.30 22.96
C GLY A 18 27.47 -22.16 24.43
N LYS A 19 26.93 -21.20 25.19
CA LYS A 19 27.27 -21.03 26.61
C LYS A 19 26.58 -22.08 27.46
N PRO A 20 27.32 -22.88 28.22
CA PRO A 20 26.73 -23.87 29.11
C PRO A 20 25.81 -23.19 30.13
N ASP A 21 24.78 -23.92 30.57
CA ASP A 21 23.76 -23.48 31.55
C ASP A 21 22.96 -22.21 31.16
N SER A 22 23.09 -21.75 29.95
CA SER A 22 22.28 -20.61 29.43
C SER A 22 20.85 -21.07 29.16
N ARG A 23 19.87 -20.26 29.61
CA ARG A 23 18.45 -20.49 29.36
C ARG A 23 17.81 -19.28 28.71
N ILE A 24 16.93 -19.55 27.74
CA ILE A 24 16.09 -18.54 27.15
C ILE A 24 14.83 -18.41 28.01
N SER A 25 14.62 -17.27 28.62
CA SER A 25 13.46 -16.97 29.46
C SER A 25 12.30 -16.34 28.68
N TYR A 26 12.58 -15.78 27.54
CA TYR A 26 11.60 -15.18 26.62
C TYR A 26 12.17 -15.16 25.21
N PHE A 27 11.34 -15.47 24.24
CA PHE A 27 11.65 -15.37 22.82
C PHE A 27 10.41 -14.91 22.08
N SER A 28 10.59 -13.97 21.14
CA SER A 28 9.55 -13.51 20.22
C SER A 28 10.15 -13.41 18.81
N ALA A 29 9.36 -13.82 17.83
CA ALA A 29 9.64 -13.68 16.41
C ALA A 29 8.42 -13.06 15.69
N ASN A 30 7.64 -12.25 16.38
CA ASN A 30 6.50 -11.56 15.79
C ASN A 30 6.98 -10.48 14.83
N PRO A 31 6.19 -10.16 13.78
CA PRO A 31 6.40 -8.95 13.01
C PRO A 31 6.47 -7.73 13.93
N ASN A 32 7.41 -6.83 13.68
CA ASN A 32 7.71 -5.66 14.54
C ASN A 32 8.04 -6.02 16.01
N GLY A 33 8.64 -7.17 16.25
CA GLY A 33 9.06 -7.59 17.58
C GLY A 33 10.06 -6.63 18.24
N GLU A 34 10.72 -5.78 17.47
CA GLU A 34 11.59 -4.69 17.92
C GLU A 34 10.86 -3.56 18.68
N ALA A 35 9.53 -3.51 18.58
CA ALA A 35 8.70 -2.55 19.30
C ALA A 35 7.79 -3.21 20.36
N GLU A 36 8.07 -4.45 20.72
CA GLU A 36 7.33 -5.12 21.79
C GLU A 36 7.65 -4.57 23.17
N ILE A 37 6.65 -4.57 24.04
CA ILE A 37 6.81 -4.24 25.45
C ILE A 37 6.65 -5.52 26.26
N ILE A 38 7.66 -5.86 27.04
CA ILE A 38 7.64 -7.00 27.96
C ILE A 38 7.49 -6.54 29.40
N LYS A 39 6.81 -7.37 30.18
CA LYS A 39 6.70 -7.25 31.64
C LYS A 39 7.62 -8.26 32.29
N VAL A 40 8.55 -7.76 33.09
CA VAL A 40 9.54 -8.57 33.82
C VAL A 40 9.17 -8.61 35.30
N THR A 41 9.05 -9.80 35.84
CA THR A 41 8.84 -10.04 37.28
C THR A 41 10.11 -10.64 37.86
N LEU A 42 10.64 -10.02 38.88
CA LEU A 42 11.82 -10.51 39.62
C LEU A 42 11.44 -11.50 40.71
N LYS A 43 12.38 -12.33 41.12
CA LYS A 43 12.19 -13.14 42.32
C LYS A 43 12.10 -12.25 43.55
N PRO A 44 11.22 -12.55 44.52
CA PRO A 44 11.13 -11.75 45.75
C PRO A 44 12.49 -11.64 46.45
N ASN A 45 12.86 -10.42 46.81
CA ASN A 45 14.09 -10.12 47.51
C ASN A 45 13.81 -8.91 48.46
N PRO A 46 14.08 -9.02 49.80
CA PRO A 46 13.81 -7.94 50.74
C PRO A 46 14.48 -6.60 50.41
N ARG A 47 15.57 -6.66 49.63
CA ARG A 47 16.33 -5.44 49.25
C ARG A 47 15.80 -4.76 47.97
N VAL A 48 14.79 -5.34 47.32
CA VAL A 48 14.27 -4.85 46.03
C VAL A 48 12.89 -4.23 46.23
N ARG A 49 12.80 -2.93 46.11
CA ARG A 49 11.51 -2.22 46.26
C ARG A 49 10.56 -2.44 45.09
N ARG A 50 11.09 -2.65 43.89
CA ARG A 50 10.29 -2.78 42.66
C ARG A 50 10.53 -4.15 42.04
N ILE A 51 9.60 -5.04 42.26
CA ILE A 51 9.68 -6.45 41.80
C ILE A 51 9.23 -6.58 40.33
N ILE A 52 8.46 -5.65 39.84
CA ILE A 52 7.91 -5.68 38.47
C ILE A 52 8.34 -4.42 37.74
N PHE A 53 8.84 -4.58 36.53
CA PHE A 53 9.13 -3.47 35.63
C PHE A 53 8.84 -3.86 34.17
N GLU A 54 8.75 -2.89 33.32
CA GLU A 54 8.51 -3.04 31.89
C GLU A 54 9.77 -2.69 31.12
N ARG A 55 9.91 -3.28 29.95
CA ARG A 55 10.97 -2.95 29.01
C ARG A 55 10.40 -2.85 27.61
N ASP A 56 10.59 -1.70 26.99
CA ASP A 56 10.26 -1.43 25.59
C ASP A 56 11.48 -1.82 24.74
N PHE A 57 11.24 -2.66 23.70
CA PHE A 57 12.31 -3.08 22.81
C PHE A 57 12.69 -1.99 21.82
N SER A 58 11.82 -1.02 21.54
CA SER A 58 12.13 0.13 20.68
C SER A 58 13.26 1.02 21.23
N GLU A 59 13.46 0.99 22.55
CA GLU A 59 14.59 1.69 23.21
C GLU A 59 15.94 0.99 22.99
N VAL A 60 15.95 -0.19 22.34
CA VAL A 60 17.15 -1.02 22.20
C VAL A 60 17.57 -1.08 20.74
N THR A 61 18.80 -0.66 20.47
CA THR A 61 19.36 -0.71 19.12
C THR A 61 19.39 -2.15 18.60
N ILE A 62 18.88 -2.37 17.40
CA ILE A 62 19.00 -3.66 16.69
C ILE A 62 20.47 -3.93 16.43
N ARG A 63 20.96 -5.11 16.80
CA ARG A 63 22.35 -5.50 16.68
C ARG A 63 22.49 -6.82 15.92
N SER A 64 23.73 -7.14 15.54
CA SER A 64 24.02 -8.41 14.88
C SER A 64 23.74 -9.60 15.83
N ARG A 65 23.48 -10.76 15.25
CA ARG A 65 23.22 -12.02 15.97
C ARG A 65 24.37 -12.48 16.87
N GLN A 66 25.59 -12.06 16.57
CA GLN A 66 26.78 -12.35 17.38
C GLN A 66 26.91 -11.41 18.59
N SER A 67 26.07 -10.39 18.69
CA SER A 67 26.10 -9.45 19.80
C SER A 67 25.65 -10.12 21.09
N GLN A 68 26.38 -9.87 22.19
CA GLN A 68 26.01 -10.37 23.52
C GLN A 68 24.73 -9.75 24.11
N GLY A 69 24.14 -8.77 23.44
CA GLY A 69 22.96 -8.04 23.91
C GLY A 69 23.22 -7.17 25.15
N VAL A 70 22.15 -6.51 25.59
CA VAL A 70 22.15 -5.57 26.71
C VAL A 70 21.76 -6.29 28.01
N ILE A 71 22.22 -5.83 29.14
CA ILE A 71 21.83 -6.37 30.45
C ILE A 71 20.42 -5.88 30.77
N LEU A 72 19.46 -6.77 30.82
CA LEU A 72 18.08 -6.46 31.23
C LEU A 72 18.00 -6.14 32.73
N THR A 73 18.60 -6.99 33.53
CA THR A 73 18.71 -6.83 35.00
C THR A 73 19.85 -7.71 35.52
N ARG A 74 20.38 -7.33 36.68
CA ARG A 74 21.36 -8.16 37.43
C ARG A 74 20.66 -9.02 38.51
N LEU A 75 19.38 -8.81 38.69
CA LEU A 75 18.60 -9.52 39.70
C LEU A 75 17.97 -10.80 39.13
N PRO A 76 17.74 -11.83 39.93
CA PRO A 76 17.11 -13.06 39.49
C PRO A 76 15.69 -12.79 38.96
N VAL A 77 15.44 -13.24 37.73
CA VAL A 77 14.13 -13.11 37.10
C VAL A 77 13.28 -14.30 37.46
N HIS A 78 12.03 -14.04 37.82
CA HIS A 78 11.02 -15.07 38.05
C HIS A 78 10.26 -15.40 36.75
N LYS A 79 9.76 -14.35 36.05
CA LYS A 79 8.93 -14.51 34.84
C LYS A 79 9.09 -13.31 33.91
N ILE A 80 9.05 -13.60 32.61
CA ILE A 80 8.94 -12.57 31.54
C ILE A 80 7.71 -12.92 30.72
N VAL A 81 6.85 -11.94 30.48
CA VAL A 81 5.65 -12.08 29.64
C VAL A 81 5.54 -10.91 28.67
N LEU A 82 5.01 -11.18 27.50
CA LEU A 82 4.62 -10.14 26.57
C LEU A 82 3.50 -9.30 27.19
N LYS A 83 3.68 -7.99 27.25
CA LYS A 83 2.64 -7.05 27.68
C LYS A 83 1.91 -6.48 26.48
N GLN A 84 2.65 -6.09 25.47
CA GLN A 84 2.10 -5.47 24.25
C GLN A 84 2.91 -5.93 23.04
N ARG A 85 2.23 -6.34 21.98
CA ARG A 85 2.86 -6.63 20.71
C ARG A 85 3.35 -5.33 20.07
N GLY A 86 4.52 -5.38 19.45
CA GLY A 86 5.01 -4.27 18.65
C GLY A 86 4.16 -4.07 17.39
N GLY A 87 3.94 -2.83 17.01
CA GLY A 87 3.51 -2.46 15.66
C GLY A 87 2.01 -2.44 15.36
N SER A 88 1.09 -2.75 16.29
CA SER A 88 -0.34 -2.68 15.96
C SER A 88 -1.09 -1.47 16.53
N THR A 89 -0.45 -0.67 17.37
CA THR A 89 -1.07 0.48 18.04
C THR A 89 -0.38 1.81 17.77
N LEU A 90 0.80 1.76 17.19
CA LEU A 90 1.47 2.94 16.63
C LEU A 90 1.19 2.89 15.14
N GLY A 91 0.56 3.93 14.62
CA GLY A 91 0.25 4.07 13.20
C GLY A 91 1.41 3.60 12.32
N GLY A 92 1.11 3.11 11.13
CA GLY A 92 2.11 2.66 10.18
C GLY A 92 3.16 3.74 9.92
N ARG A 93 4.26 3.37 9.31
CA ARG A 93 5.29 4.34 8.93
C ARG A 93 4.73 5.27 7.87
N LYS A 94 4.75 6.57 8.13
CA LYS A 94 4.33 7.59 7.17
C LYS A 94 5.32 7.61 6.01
N VAL A 95 4.80 7.55 4.79
CA VAL A 95 5.59 7.50 3.56
C VAL A 95 5.15 8.62 2.63
N TRP A 96 6.12 9.29 2.03
CA TRP A 96 5.93 10.33 1.01
C TRP A 96 6.67 9.95 -0.26
N PHE A 97 6.16 10.39 -1.38
CA PHE A 97 6.80 10.26 -2.69
C PHE A 97 7.25 11.63 -3.19
N ASP A 98 8.53 11.77 -3.41
CA ASP A 98 9.13 12.97 -3.99
C ASP A 98 9.27 12.77 -5.51
N ARG A 99 8.44 13.50 -6.26
CA ARG A 99 8.41 13.41 -7.74
C ARG A 99 9.66 13.99 -8.40
N ASP A 100 10.38 14.90 -7.74
CA ASP A 100 11.57 15.53 -8.32
C ASP A 100 12.77 14.58 -8.34
N VAL A 101 12.84 13.69 -7.37
CA VAL A 101 13.91 12.68 -7.26
C VAL A 101 13.43 11.26 -7.51
N LEU A 102 12.13 11.06 -7.76
CA LEU A 102 11.47 9.77 -8.04
C LEU A 102 11.76 8.71 -6.96
N ARG A 103 11.68 9.13 -5.71
CA ARG A 103 11.96 8.28 -4.54
C ARG A 103 10.98 8.49 -3.41
N LEU A 104 10.89 7.45 -2.59
CA LEU A 104 10.18 7.52 -1.32
C LEU A 104 11.04 8.17 -0.26
N ASN A 105 10.38 8.79 0.72
CA ASN A 105 11.04 9.30 1.92
C ASN A 105 10.11 9.22 3.13
N TYR A 106 10.70 9.41 4.33
CA TYR A 106 9.99 9.50 5.61
C TYR A 106 10.04 10.91 6.20
N ASP A 107 10.61 11.86 5.46
CA ASP A 107 10.93 13.21 5.93
C ASP A 107 9.82 14.23 5.63
N GLY A 108 8.72 13.80 5.02
CA GLY A 108 7.59 14.67 4.69
C GLY A 108 7.75 15.44 3.38
N ARG A 109 8.64 15.03 2.48
CA ARG A 109 8.86 15.69 1.19
C ARG A 109 7.99 15.09 0.09
N GLY A 110 7.26 15.95 -0.62
CA GLY A 110 6.42 15.56 -1.75
C GLY A 110 5.02 15.11 -1.33
N GLU A 111 4.48 14.16 -2.08
CA GLU A 111 3.12 13.64 -1.94
C GLU A 111 3.01 12.62 -0.81
N TYR A 112 2.06 12.81 0.11
CA TYR A 112 1.81 11.88 1.20
C TYR A 112 1.05 10.66 0.71
N LEU A 113 1.64 9.47 0.81
CA LEU A 113 1.05 8.21 0.37
C LEU A 113 0.25 7.48 1.46
N GLY A 114 0.39 7.89 2.72
CA GLY A 114 -0.30 7.25 3.86
C GLY A 114 0.65 6.61 4.86
N GLU A 115 0.06 5.84 5.76
CA GLU A 115 0.76 5.04 6.75
C GLU A 115 0.87 3.59 6.28
N PHE A 116 2.10 3.05 6.28
CA PHE A 116 2.43 1.73 5.74
C PHE A 116 2.80 0.76 6.86
N GLN A 117 2.21 -0.42 6.84
CA GLN A 117 2.62 -1.57 7.63
C GLN A 117 3.67 -2.39 6.87
N SER A 118 4.28 -3.38 7.52
CA SER A 118 5.37 -4.17 6.93
C SER A 118 5.00 -4.96 5.67
N ASP A 119 3.74 -5.27 5.50
CA ASP A 119 3.17 -6.06 4.40
C ASP A 119 2.47 -5.20 3.33
N ASP A 120 2.40 -3.89 3.55
CA ASP A 120 1.85 -2.97 2.56
C ASP A 120 2.79 -2.82 1.36
N ASN A 121 2.19 -2.61 0.21
CA ASN A 121 2.89 -2.36 -1.04
C ASN A 121 2.49 -1.00 -1.62
N ILE A 122 3.26 -0.56 -2.58
CA ILE A 122 3.00 0.62 -3.40
C ILE A 122 2.52 0.17 -4.76
N LEU A 123 1.45 0.76 -5.25
CA LEU A 123 1.00 0.68 -6.62
C LEU A 123 1.74 1.73 -7.44
N VAL A 124 2.34 1.31 -8.53
CA VAL A 124 2.99 2.18 -9.52
C VAL A 124 2.28 2.01 -10.86
N VAL A 125 1.81 3.10 -11.42
CA VAL A 125 1.18 3.13 -12.75
C VAL A 125 1.97 4.08 -13.63
N LEU A 126 2.32 3.63 -14.83
CA LEU A 126 3.09 4.37 -15.81
C LEU A 126 2.17 4.97 -16.90
N ASN A 127 2.61 6.06 -17.51
CA ASN A 127 1.90 6.70 -18.64
C ASN A 127 1.75 5.78 -19.86
N THR A 128 2.52 4.69 -19.93
CA THR A 128 2.43 3.67 -20.99
C THR A 128 1.26 2.70 -20.80
N GLY A 129 0.51 2.80 -19.70
CA GLY A 129 -0.52 1.83 -19.33
C GLY A 129 0.02 0.60 -18.61
N GLU A 130 1.30 0.59 -18.29
CA GLU A 130 1.90 -0.45 -17.46
C GLU A 130 1.72 -0.15 -15.97
N PHE A 131 1.65 -1.20 -15.16
CA PHE A 131 1.62 -1.09 -13.70
C PHE A 131 2.39 -2.24 -13.06
N TYR A 132 2.80 -2.03 -11.83
CA TYR A 132 3.37 -3.05 -10.95
C TYR A 132 3.22 -2.65 -9.49
N THR A 133 3.48 -3.59 -8.57
CA THR A 133 3.58 -3.27 -7.14
C THR A 133 5.01 -3.45 -6.65
N SER A 134 5.43 -2.59 -5.75
CA SER A 134 6.73 -2.67 -5.08
C SER A 134 6.57 -2.59 -3.57
N ASN A 135 7.59 -3.01 -2.82
CA ASN A 135 7.69 -2.65 -1.41
C ASN A 135 7.97 -1.14 -1.27
N PHE A 136 7.89 -0.62 -0.05
CA PHE A 136 8.16 0.80 0.23
C PHE A 136 9.59 1.06 0.74
N ASP A 137 10.57 0.33 0.23
CA ASP A 137 11.99 0.55 0.54
C ASP A 137 12.46 1.89 -0.06
N LEU A 138 13.18 2.70 0.73
CA LEU A 138 13.70 4.00 0.30
C LEU A 138 14.79 3.90 -0.78
N SER A 139 15.36 2.71 -0.98
CA SER A 139 16.33 2.47 -2.06
C SER A 139 15.66 2.37 -3.43
N ASN A 140 14.34 2.17 -3.49
CA ASN A 140 13.60 2.11 -4.73
C ASN A 140 13.70 3.45 -5.48
N HIS A 141 13.94 3.35 -6.77
CA HIS A 141 13.88 4.47 -7.70
C HIS A 141 12.83 4.17 -8.76
N TYR A 142 11.92 5.11 -8.95
CA TYR A 142 10.80 4.94 -9.88
C TYR A 142 11.12 5.57 -11.22
N GLU A 143 10.35 5.21 -12.25
CA GLU A 143 10.55 5.67 -13.61
C GLU A 143 10.09 7.13 -13.81
N ASP A 144 10.71 7.85 -14.75
CA ASP A 144 10.37 9.25 -15.08
C ASP A 144 8.94 9.41 -15.63
N ASN A 145 8.40 8.34 -16.24
CA ASN A 145 7.07 8.32 -16.83
C ASN A 145 5.98 7.81 -15.87
N VAL A 146 6.25 7.85 -14.57
CA VAL A 146 5.27 7.46 -13.56
C VAL A 146 4.09 8.43 -13.54
N SER A 147 2.88 7.86 -13.60
CA SER A 147 1.61 8.61 -13.51
C SER A 147 1.08 8.60 -12.08
N ILE A 148 0.97 7.42 -11.49
CA ILE A 148 0.40 7.23 -10.15
C ILE A 148 1.41 6.45 -9.30
N VAL A 149 1.62 6.97 -8.08
CA VAL A 149 2.29 6.25 -7.00
C VAL A 149 1.41 6.40 -5.78
N GLU A 150 0.90 5.30 -5.26
CA GLU A 150 0.03 5.32 -4.09
C GLU A 150 0.16 4.03 -3.27
N LYS A 151 -0.39 4.02 -2.07
CA LYS A 151 -0.53 2.80 -1.29
C LYS A 151 -1.45 1.83 -2.04
N PHE A 152 -0.98 0.60 -2.25
CA PHE A 152 -1.76 -0.41 -2.96
C PHE A 152 -2.96 -0.88 -2.13
N ASP A 153 -4.15 -0.77 -2.71
CA ASP A 153 -5.39 -1.33 -2.18
C ASP A 153 -5.97 -2.32 -3.20
N PRO A 154 -6.01 -3.62 -2.90
CA PRO A 154 -6.54 -4.63 -3.81
C PRO A 154 -8.05 -4.51 -4.08
N ASN A 155 -8.77 -3.75 -3.27
CA ASN A 155 -10.21 -3.55 -3.40
C ASN A 155 -10.57 -2.23 -4.11
N LYS A 156 -9.59 -1.39 -4.38
CA LYS A 156 -9.81 -0.12 -5.06
C LYS A 156 -10.20 -0.34 -6.51
N ILE A 157 -11.39 0.13 -6.89
CA ILE A 157 -11.91 -0.02 -8.25
C ILE A 157 -11.43 1.16 -9.10
N TRP A 158 -10.85 0.83 -10.23
CA TRP A 158 -10.44 1.78 -11.24
C TRP A 158 -11.36 1.72 -12.43
N THR A 159 -11.77 2.88 -12.93
CA THR A 159 -12.53 3.04 -14.15
C THR A 159 -11.62 3.65 -15.21
N VAL A 160 -11.48 2.98 -16.33
CA VAL A 160 -10.58 3.37 -17.42
C VAL A 160 -11.33 3.41 -18.74
N ALA A 161 -11.25 4.54 -19.43
CA ALA A 161 -11.66 4.66 -20.81
C ALA A 161 -10.42 4.70 -21.70
N LEU A 162 -10.46 3.93 -22.79
CA LEU A 162 -9.34 3.78 -23.74
C LEU A 162 -9.83 3.65 -25.17
N TYR A 163 -9.00 4.01 -26.12
CA TYR A 163 -9.18 3.65 -27.53
C TYR A 163 -8.51 2.30 -27.78
N ASP A 164 -9.30 1.34 -28.24
CA ASP A 164 -8.81 -0.02 -28.61
C ASP A 164 -8.42 -0.06 -30.09
N ALA A 165 -7.13 -0.13 -30.36
CA ALA A 165 -6.59 -0.14 -31.71
C ALA A 165 -6.97 -1.41 -32.48
N ASP A 166 -7.18 -2.53 -31.81
CA ASP A 166 -7.64 -3.80 -32.44
C ASP A 166 -9.11 -3.72 -32.85
N GLN A 167 -9.83 -2.71 -32.35
CA GLN A 167 -11.25 -2.50 -32.59
C GLN A 167 -11.51 -1.15 -33.30
N GLN A 168 -10.77 -0.85 -34.33
CA GLN A 168 -10.92 0.36 -35.16
C GLN A 168 -10.80 1.67 -34.36
N ASN A 169 -10.06 1.66 -33.25
CA ASN A 169 -9.93 2.78 -32.33
C ASN A 169 -11.27 3.27 -31.73
N TYR A 170 -12.24 2.39 -31.57
CA TYR A 170 -13.43 2.74 -30.81
C TYR A 170 -13.12 2.91 -29.33
N PRO A 171 -13.85 3.80 -28.64
CA PRO A 171 -13.69 3.99 -27.20
C PRO A 171 -14.34 2.83 -26.42
N TYR A 172 -13.56 2.26 -25.51
CA TYR A 172 -13.96 1.22 -24.59
C TYR A 172 -13.88 1.69 -23.16
N LEU A 173 -14.81 1.21 -22.33
CA LEU A 173 -14.79 1.41 -20.89
C LEU A 173 -14.53 0.07 -20.19
N LYS A 174 -13.70 0.09 -19.16
CA LYS A 174 -13.46 -1.05 -18.29
C LYS A 174 -13.34 -0.62 -16.83
N ARG A 175 -13.78 -1.51 -15.94
CA ARG A 175 -13.65 -1.34 -14.49
C ARG A 175 -12.95 -2.56 -13.91
N PHE A 176 -11.94 -2.33 -13.08
CA PHE A 176 -11.15 -3.41 -12.52
C PHE A 176 -10.44 -2.96 -11.23
N CYS A 177 -9.95 -3.95 -10.45
CA CYS A 177 -8.98 -3.72 -9.40
C CYS A 177 -7.60 -4.16 -9.89
N PHE A 178 -6.55 -3.45 -9.51
CA PHE A 178 -5.20 -3.90 -9.76
C PHE A 178 -4.88 -5.13 -8.91
N GLU A 179 -4.09 -6.02 -9.46
CA GLU A 179 -3.58 -7.21 -8.76
C GLU A 179 -2.14 -6.95 -8.31
N ALA A 180 -1.76 -7.45 -7.13
CA ALA A 180 -0.39 -7.36 -6.67
C ALA A 180 0.54 -8.14 -7.61
N THR A 181 1.51 -7.46 -8.20
CA THR A 181 2.49 -8.05 -9.10
C THR A 181 3.78 -7.25 -9.12
N THR A 182 4.90 -7.91 -9.00
CA THR A 182 6.22 -7.27 -9.13
C THR A 182 6.69 -7.15 -10.58
N ARG A 183 6.01 -7.84 -11.50
CA ARG A 183 6.29 -7.76 -12.94
C ARG A 183 5.39 -6.72 -13.58
N LYS A 184 5.93 -5.92 -14.46
CA LYS A 184 5.14 -4.97 -15.24
C LYS A 184 4.06 -5.71 -16.05
N GLN A 185 2.82 -5.27 -15.87
CA GLN A 185 1.64 -5.72 -16.62
C GLN A 185 1.02 -4.51 -17.29
N ASN A 186 0.37 -4.70 -18.42
CA ASN A 186 -0.31 -3.60 -19.12
C ASN A 186 -1.83 -3.73 -18.97
N TYR A 187 -2.48 -2.68 -18.42
CA TYR A 187 -3.93 -2.66 -18.26
C TYR A 187 -4.66 -2.11 -19.50
N LEU A 188 -3.98 -1.47 -20.45
CA LEU A 188 -4.58 -1.04 -21.71
C LEU A 188 -4.74 -2.17 -22.72
N GLY A 189 -4.06 -3.30 -22.52
CA GLY A 189 -4.05 -4.46 -23.41
C GLY A 189 -2.69 -4.68 -24.08
N GLU A 190 -2.60 -5.65 -25.00
CA GLU A 190 -1.33 -6.05 -25.62
C GLU A 190 -0.93 -5.14 -26.79
N ASN A 191 -1.89 -4.47 -27.43
CA ASN A 191 -1.62 -3.61 -28.56
C ASN A 191 -1.01 -2.28 -28.10
N LYS A 192 0.19 -1.98 -28.57
CA LYS A 192 0.94 -0.75 -28.22
C LYS A 192 0.27 0.55 -28.73
N HIS A 193 -0.67 0.44 -29.65
CA HIS A 193 -1.43 1.60 -30.18
C HIS A 193 -2.69 1.90 -29.39
N ASN A 194 -3.01 1.08 -28.38
CA ASN A 194 -4.06 1.42 -27.44
C ASN A 194 -3.71 2.69 -26.70
N ARG A 195 -4.67 3.57 -26.54
CA ARG A 195 -4.46 4.87 -25.90
C ARG A 195 -5.41 5.07 -24.76
N LEU A 196 -4.86 5.48 -23.63
CA LEU A 196 -5.64 5.92 -22.49
C LEU A 196 -6.39 7.22 -22.84
N ILE A 197 -7.68 7.29 -22.55
CA ILE A 197 -8.48 8.52 -22.63
C ILE A 197 -8.55 9.14 -21.24
N LEU A 198 -9.02 8.37 -20.25
CA LEU A 198 -9.09 8.79 -18.86
C LEU A 198 -8.99 7.59 -17.93
N MET A 199 -8.58 7.88 -16.70
CA MET A 199 -8.53 6.92 -15.61
C MET A 199 -8.96 7.62 -14.32
N THR A 200 -9.84 6.98 -13.56
CA THR A 200 -10.34 7.52 -12.29
C THR A 200 -10.61 6.42 -11.29
N ASP A 201 -10.49 6.75 -10.03
CA ASP A 201 -10.85 5.93 -8.87
C ASP A 201 -12.11 6.43 -8.16
N GLU A 202 -12.84 7.35 -8.78
CA GLU A 202 -14.10 7.84 -8.24
C GLU A 202 -15.10 6.70 -8.02
N TYR A 203 -15.87 6.80 -6.95
CA TYR A 203 -16.77 5.74 -6.54
C TYR A 203 -17.94 5.53 -7.51
N TYR A 204 -18.53 6.63 -8.03
CA TYR A 204 -19.62 6.61 -9.01
C TYR A 204 -19.29 7.47 -10.22
N PRO A 205 -18.33 7.04 -11.08
CA PRO A 205 -17.88 7.88 -12.17
C PRO A 205 -18.95 7.96 -13.27
N ARG A 206 -19.25 9.17 -13.70
CA ARG A 206 -20.08 9.47 -14.85
C ARG A 206 -19.25 10.09 -15.95
N LEU A 207 -19.48 9.64 -17.15
CA LEU A 207 -18.73 10.05 -18.32
C LEU A 207 -19.67 10.76 -19.29
N GLU A 208 -19.26 11.91 -19.80
CA GLU A 208 -19.92 12.59 -20.90
C GLU A 208 -19.17 12.29 -22.19
N ILE A 209 -19.92 11.89 -23.21
CA ILE A 209 -19.42 11.65 -24.56
C ILE A 209 -19.97 12.74 -25.45
N ILE A 210 -19.08 13.56 -26.00
CA ILE A 210 -19.41 14.56 -27.03
C ILE A 210 -18.93 14.00 -28.36
N PHE A 211 -19.85 14.00 -29.32
CA PHE A 211 -19.59 13.46 -30.65
C PHE A 211 -18.96 14.53 -31.57
N GLY A 212 -18.08 14.08 -32.46
CA GLY A 212 -17.36 14.95 -33.39
C GLY A 212 -17.40 14.50 -34.85
N GLY A 213 -16.76 15.22 -35.70
CA GLY A 213 -16.68 14.92 -37.14
C GLY A 213 -18.08 14.81 -37.79
N HIS A 214 -18.33 13.72 -38.47
CA HIS A 214 -19.63 13.45 -39.10
C HIS A 214 -20.78 13.20 -38.11
N ASP A 215 -20.44 12.93 -36.86
CA ASP A 215 -21.42 12.62 -35.79
C ASP A 215 -21.69 13.83 -34.89
N SER A 216 -21.13 15.00 -35.17
CA SER A 216 -21.23 16.22 -34.32
C SER A 216 -22.66 16.75 -34.12
N PHE A 217 -23.60 16.30 -34.95
CA PHE A 217 -25.03 16.65 -34.83
C PHE A 217 -25.75 15.87 -33.72
N ARG A 218 -25.10 14.87 -33.11
CA ARG A 218 -25.68 14.05 -32.05
C ARG A 218 -25.61 14.78 -30.71
N ASP A 219 -26.65 14.64 -29.92
CA ASP A 219 -26.65 15.14 -28.55
C ASP A 219 -25.61 14.40 -27.71
N PRO A 220 -24.94 15.09 -26.76
CA PRO A 220 -24.03 14.45 -25.81
C PRO A 220 -24.72 13.32 -25.02
N VAL A 221 -23.98 12.26 -24.73
CA VAL A 221 -24.50 11.12 -23.98
C VAL A 221 -23.75 10.99 -22.64
N VAL A 222 -24.52 10.89 -21.57
CA VAL A 222 -23.96 10.62 -20.23
C VAL A 222 -24.04 9.12 -19.95
N VAL A 223 -22.93 8.54 -19.55
CA VAL A 223 -22.79 7.12 -19.22
C VAL A 223 -22.46 7.00 -17.74
N ASP A 224 -23.31 6.31 -16.98
CA ASP A 224 -22.99 5.87 -15.63
C ASP A 224 -22.12 4.61 -15.75
N ALA A 225 -20.88 4.69 -15.28
CA ALA A 225 -19.92 3.62 -15.48
C ALA A 225 -20.27 2.36 -14.68
N GLU A 226 -20.94 2.50 -13.54
CA GLU A 226 -21.32 1.37 -12.71
C GLU A 226 -22.45 0.56 -13.34
N GLU A 227 -23.47 1.23 -13.87
CA GLU A 227 -24.57 0.58 -14.59
C GLU A 227 -24.12 0.04 -15.95
N PHE A 228 -23.16 0.72 -16.59
CA PHE A 228 -22.71 0.37 -17.91
C PHE A 228 -21.88 -0.90 -17.94
N ILE A 229 -20.93 -1.08 -16.99
CA ILE A 229 -20.02 -2.24 -16.97
C ILE A 229 -19.70 -2.70 -15.54
N ALA A 230 -19.82 -4.01 -15.31
CA ALA A 230 -19.38 -4.63 -14.06
C ALA A 230 -17.86 -4.64 -13.91
N VAL A 231 -17.37 -4.68 -12.68
CA VAL A 231 -15.94 -4.86 -12.38
C VAL A 231 -15.48 -6.24 -12.84
N LYS A 232 -14.36 -6.29 -13.59
CA LYS A 232 -13.74 -7.51 -14.11
C LYS A 232 -12.23 -7.48 -13.85
N GLY A 233 -11.49 -8.51 -14.26
CA GLY A 233 -10.04 -8.49 -14.21
C GLY A 233 -9.44 -7.41 -15.13
N PHE A 234 -8.27 -6.88 -14.79
CA PHE A 234 -7.61 -5.80 -15.56
C PHE A 234 -7.29 -6.20 -17.03
N LYS A 235 -7.16 -7.49 -17.32
CA LYS A 235 -6.94 -8.02 -18.68
C LYS A 235 -8.20 -8.04 -19.54
N ALA A 236 -9.37 -7.79 -18.97
CA ALA A 236 -10.62 -7.76 -19.73
C ALA A 236 -10.58 -6.61 -20.76
N LYS A 237 -11.11 -6.85 -21.97
CA LYS A 237 -11.16 -5.82 -23.03
C LYS A 237 -12.03 -4.62 -22.67
N GLY A 238 -13.03 -4.82 -21.81
CA GLY A 238 -14.03 -3.79 -21.52
C GLY A 238 -15.26 -3.89 -22.42
N LYS A 239 -16.11 -2.86 -22.37
CA LYS A 239 -17.31 -2.74 -23.17
C LYS A 239 -17.22 -1.46 -24.01
N ARG A 240 -17.52 -1.59 -25.30
CA ARG A 240 -17.47 -0.46 -26.23
C ARG A 240 -18.54 0.58 -25.85
N LEU A 241 -18.11 1.85 -25.75
CA LEU A 241 -18.97 2.98 -25.42
C LEU A 241 -19.84 3.39 -26.62
N THR A 242 -19.24 3.51 -27.79
CA THR A 242 -19.93 3.92 -29.00
C THR A 242 -19.14 3.48 -30.25
N THR A 243 -19.80 3.48 -31.39
CA THR A 243 -19.19 3.34 -32.73
C THR A 243 -19.09 4.65 -33.48
N TYR A 244 -19.64 5.73 -32.89
CA TYR A 244 -19.60 7.06 -33.49
C TYR A 244 -18.28 7.76 -33.19
N THR A 245 -17.97 8.74 -34.00
CA THR A 245 -16.78 9.58 -33.78
C THR A 245 -16.93 10.40 -32.51
N VAL A 246 -15.98 10.24 -31.60
CA VAL A 246 -15.96 10.97 -30.33
C VAL A 246 -14.98 12.13 -30.44
N GLU A 247 -15.45 13.33 -30.10
CA GLU A 247 -14.62 14.52 -29.97
C GLU A 247 -14.01 14.59 -28.57
N THR A 248 -14.86 14.48 -27.55
CA THR A 248 -14.45 14.54 -26.15
C THR A 248 -15.12 13.46 -25.34
N LEU A 249 -14.36 12.83 -24.44
CA LEU A 249 -14.84 11.94 -23.41
C LEU A 249 -14.23 12.39 -22.09
N SER A 250 -15.06 12.84 -21.16
CA SER A 250 -14.66 13.46 -19.92
C SER A 250 -15.45 12.95 -18.73
N LEU A 251 -14.88 13.05 -17.54
CA LEU A 251 -15.61 12.86 -16.29
C LEU A 251 -16.49 14.08 -16.02
N ILE A 252 -17.72 13.83 -15.58
CA ILE A 252 -18.61 14.88 -15.12
C ILE A 252 -18.94 14.68 -13.63
N HIS A 253 -18.78 15.78 -12.89
CA HIS A 253 -19.25 15.86 -11.51
C HIS A 253 -20.65 16.47 -11.49
N ILE A 254 -21.67 15.67 -11.24
CA ILE A 254 -23.02 16.20 -11.01
C ILE A 254 -23.04 16.68 -9.57
N SER A 255 -22.93 17.99 -9.39
CA SER A 255 -23.27 18.61 -8.11
C SER A 255 -24.76 18.36 -7.88
N GLU A 256 -25.12 17.55 -6.87
CA GLU A 256 -26.53 17.41 -6.48
C GLU A 256 -27.08 18.82 -6.18
N PRO A 257 -28.23 19.20 -6.75
CA PRO A 257 -28.87 20.45 -6.38
C PRO A 257 -29.17 20.41 -4.89
N THR A 258 -28.60 21.34 -4.16
CA THR A 258 -28.82 21.53 -2.71
C THR A 258 -30.32 21.54 -2.48
N ARG A 259 -30.90 20.51 -1.89
CA ARG A 259 -32.31 20.51 -1.44
C ARG A 259 -32.44 21.63 -0.43
N LEU A 260 -32.94 22.78 -0.87
CA LEU A 260 -33.45 23.81 0.02
C LEU A 260 -34.47 23.17 0.96
N ARG A 261 -34.07 22.94 2.20
CA ARG A 261 -35.05 22.61 3.28
C ARG A 261 -35.98 23.80 3.36
N ARG A 262 -37.21 23.63 2.91
CA ARG A 262 -38.33 24.49 3.28
C ARG A 262 -38.46 24.36 4.80
N ILE A 263 -38.14 25.41 5.50
CA ILE A 263 -38.51 25.60 6.90
C ILE A 263 -39.96 26.03 6.87
N SER A 264 -40.84 25.18 7.37
CA SER A 264 -42.24 25.52 7.70
C SER A 264 -42.28 26.02 9.12
#